data_aeed246e909a93052dd8320196ae2925
#
_entry.id   aeed246e909a93052dd8320196ae2925
#
_cell.length_a   1.000
_cell.length_b   1.000
_cell.length_c   1.000
_cell.angle_alpha   90.00
_cell.angle_beta   90.00
_cell.angle_gamma   90.00
#
_symmetry.space_group_name_H-M   'P 1'
#
loop_
_entity.id
_entity.type
_entity.pdbx_description
1 polymer ?
#
loop_
_entity_poly.entity_id
_entity_poly.type
_entity_poly.pdbx_seq_one_letter_code
_entity_poly.pdbx_strand_id
1 'polypeptide(L)'
;MGRNSHKSVYGALRLGGIDPVYIMPEIDGETGLQLGLDPDKIEAALIKDLDIKAVLVTSPNYYGVLSDIERIASIVHLHGRILIVDQAHGAHLKFFDYLRGEDGLPHRAAENCGVDIVVDSTHKTLLSFTGSAILNICTERPDVPRISELLRMLHTTSPSYLLMGSLDINQQILRIEGS
;
A
#
# COMPACT_ATOMS: atom_id res chain seq x y z
N MET A 1 9.99 -7.94 1.22
CA MET A 1 9.41 -6.74 0.58
C MET A 1 9.76 -6.64 -0.89
N GLY A 2 8.92 -5.97 -1.69
CA GLY A 2 9.23 -5.65 -3.09
C GLY A 2 10.51 -4.79 -3.20
N ARG A 3 11.42 -5.14 -4.11
CA ARG A 3 12.66 -4.36 -4.32
C ARG A 3 12.40 -2.98 -4.94
N ASN A 4 11.23 -2.80 -5.56
CA ASN A 4 10.77 -1.54 -6.16
C ASN A 4 10.03 -0.62 -5.17
N SER A 5 10.13 -0.85 -3.87
CA SER A 5 9.51 -0.01 -2.85
C SER A 5 10.07 1.41 -2.84
N HIS A 6 9.27 2.35 -2.35
CA HIS A 6 9.66 3.75 -2.23
C HIS A 6 10.83 3.93 -1.25
N LYS A 7 11.66 4.98 -1.47
CA LYS A 7 12.84 5.29 -0.63
C LYS A 7 12.53 5.42 0.87
N SER A 8 11.31 5.84 1.24
CA SER A 8 10.89 5.96 2.65
C SER A 8 10.89 4.61 3.36
N VAL A 9 10.55 3.53 2.67
CA VAL A 9 10.59 2.17 3.22
C VAL A 9 12.03 1.78 3.57
N TYR A 10 12.99 2.06 2.70
CA TYR A 10 14.41 1.83 2.97
C TYR A 10 14.91 2.67 4.16
N GLY A 11 14.43 3.92 4.27
CA GLY A 11 14.68 4.77 5.44
C GLY A 11 14.15 4.14 6.73
N ALA A 12 12.93 3.62 6.72
CA ALA A 12 12.32 2.96 7.87
C ALA A 12 13.07 1.68 8.28
N LEU A 13 13.52 0.87 7.32
CA LEU A 13 14.34 -0.31 7.59
C LEU A 13 15.63 0.06 8.31
N ARG A 14 16.32 1.11 7.85
CA ARG A 14 17.55 1.60 8.50
C ARG A 14 17.31 2.10 9.92
N LEU A 15 16.24 2.86 10.12
CA LEU A 15 15.88 3.37 11.46
C LEU A 15 15.48 2.24 12.41
N GLY A 16 14.80 1.23 11.92
CA GLY A 16 14.35 0.08 12.69
C GLY A 16 15.39 -1.02 12.87
N GLY A 17 16.55 -0.96 12.20
CA GLY A 17 17.54 -2.03 12.20
C GLY A 17 17.00 -3.34 11.61
N ILE A 18 16.16 -3.23 10.57
CA ILE A 18 15.45 -4.37 9.98
C ILE A 18 16.19 -4.85 8.73
N ASP A 19 16.53 -6.13 8.69
CA ASP A 19 17.10 -6.78 7.51
C ASP A 19 15.97 -7.30 6.60
N PRO A 20 15.83 -6.78 5.38
CA PRO A 20 14.77 -7.17 4.48
C PRO A 20 15.14 -8.37 3.60
N VAL A 21 14.18 -9.26 3.38
CA VAL A 21 14.18 -10.20 2.26
C VAL A 21 13.54 -9.51 1.06
N TYR A 22 14.28 -9.40 -0.06
CA TYR A 22 13.82 -8.72 -1.26
C TYR A 22 13.17 -9.69 -2.26
N ILE A 23 12.01 -9.29 -2.77
CA ILE A 23 11.34 -9.92 -3.90
C ILE A 23 11.51 -9.01 -5.11
N MET A 24 12.09 -9.52 -6.18
CA MET A 24 12.28 -8.78 -7.43
C MET A 24 10.98 -8.82 -8.23
N PRO A 25 10.45 -7.66 -8.67
CA PRO A 25 9.35 -7.64 -9.63
C PRO A 25 9.80 -8.27 -10.95
N GLU A 26 8.87 -8.79 -11.71
CA GLU A 26 9.14 -9.20 -13.09
C GLU A 26 9.33 -7.97 -13.96
N ILE A 27 10.06 -8.16 -15.05
CA ILE A 27 10.31 -7.11 -16.04
C ILE A 27 9.63 -7.56 -17.34
N ASP A 28 8.78 -6.73 -17.88
CA ASP A 28 8.21 -6.96 -19.20
C ASP A 28 9.30 -6.93 -20.28
N GLY A 29 9.36 -7.96 -21.09
CA GLY A 29 10.46 -8.16 -22.06
C GLY A 29 10.42 -7.19 -23.24
N GLU A 30 9.28 -6.58 -23.54
CA GLU A 30 9.10 -5.66 -24.66
C GLU A 30 9.32 -4.22 -24.23
N THR A 31 8.72 -3.82 -23.11
CA THR A 31 8.74 -2.44 -22.63
C THR A 31 9.84 -2.15 -21.61
N GLY A 32 10.41 -3.18 -20.97
CA GLY A 32 11.35 -3.05 -19.86
C GLY A 32 10.71 -2.54 -18.56
N LEU A 33 9.37 -2.46 -18.50
CA LEU A 33 8.67 -1.98 -17.33
C LEU A 33 8.60 -3.05 -16.24
N GLN A 34 8.61 -2.60 -14.99
CA GLN A 34 8.40 -3.48 -13.85
C GLN A 34 6.91 -3.84 -13.76
N LEU A 35 6.64 -5.12 -13.66
CA LEU A 35 5.32 -5.70 -13.43
C LEU A 35 5.01 -5.78 -11.94
N GLY A 36 3.86 -6.39 -11.60
CA GLY A 36 3.48 -6.70 -10.23
C GLY A 36 4.44 -7.71 -9.58
N LEU A 37 4.33 -7.86 -8.27
CA LEU A 37 5.05 -8.92 -7.55
C LEU A 37 4.31 -10.25 -7.75
N ASP A 38 5.11 -11.28 -8.02
CA ASP A 38 4.63 -12.65 -8.14
C ASP A 38 4.28 -13.21 -6.73
N PRO A 39 3.01 -13.61 -6.49
CA PRO A 39 2.59 -14.20 -5.22
C PRO A 39 3.36 -15.46 -4.84
N ASP A 40 3.75 -16.29 -5.81
CA ASP A 40 4.47 -17.54 -5.56
C ASP A 40 5.90 -17.28 -5.04
N LYS A 41 6.55 -16.21 -5.50
CA LYS A 41 7.84 -15.77 -4.96
C LYS A 41 7.73 -15.27 -3.52
N ILE A 42 6.61 -14.65 -3.17
CA ILE A 42 6.33 -14.22 -1.80
C ILE A 42 6.14 -15.44 -0.91
N GLU A 43 5.34 -16.42 -1.34
CA GLU A 43 5.11 -17.66 -0.60
C GLU A 43 6.42 -18.43 -0.38
N ALA A 44 7.22 -18.61 -1.42
CA ALA A 44 8.51 -19.26 -1.32
C ALA A 44 9.46 -18.59 -0.31
N ALA A 45 9.43 -17.25 -0.21
CA ALA A 45 10.21 -16.52 0.78
C ALA A 45 9.70 -16.76 2.21
N LEU A 46 8.37 -16.78 2.41
CA LEU A 46 7.74 -17.04 3.71
C LEU A 46 7.98 -18.47 4.21
N ILE A 47 8.03 -19.43 3.29
CA ILE A 47 8.36 -20.85 3.62
C ILE A 47 9.84 -20.95 4.00
N LYS A 48 10.72 -20.27 3.29
CA LYS A 48 12.17 -20.35 3.48
C LYS A 48 12.64 -19.66 4.75
N ASP A 49 11.99 -18.58 5.15
CA ASP A 49 12.39 -17.75 6.30
C ASP A 49 11.18 -17.50 7.22
N LEU A 50 11.14 -18.26 8.31
CA LEU A 50 10.08 -18.18 9.32
C LEU A 50 10.17 -16.93 10.21
N ASP A 51 11.27 -16.20 10.17
CA ASP A 51 11.45 -14.96 10.94
C ASP A 51 10.83 -13.74 10.29
N ILE A 52 10.41 -13.83 9.05
CA ILE A 52 9.64 -12.77 8.36
C ILE A 52 8.38 -12.47 9.17
N LYS A 53 8.17 -11.22 9.59
CA LYS A 53 7.01 -10.79 10.39
C LYS A 53 5.94 -10.10 9.53
N ALA A 54 6.35 -9.44 8.47
CA ALA A 54 5.46 -8.70 7.59
C ALA A 54 5.94 -8.74 6.13
N VAL A 55 5.00 -8.60 5.22
CA VAL A 55 5.25 -8.41 3.78
C VAL A 55 4.84 -7.00 3.41
N LEU A 56 5.68 -6.30 2.65
CA LEU A 56 5.37 -4.97 2.11
C LEU A 56 5.42 -5.01 0.60
N VAL A 57 4.34 -4.56 -0.03
CA VAL A 57 4.14 -4.51 -1.48
C VAL A 57 3.81 -3.08 -1.89
N THR A 58 4.36 -2.61 -3.00
CA THR A 58 3.92 -1.36 -3.64
C THR A 58 2.98 -1.70 -4.79
N SER A 59 1.71 -1.31 -4.68
CA SER A 59 0.68 -1.59 -5.68
C SER A 59 -0.43 -0.52 -5.62
N PRO A 60 -0.68 0.20 -6.71
CA PRO A 60 0.03 0.15 -7.98
C PRO A 60 1.50 0.55 -7.85
N ASN A 61 2.35 0.05 -8.75
CA ASN A 61 3.71 0.55 -8.85
C ASN A 61 3.73 1.93 -9.54
N TYR A 62 4.93 2.50 -9.77
CA TYR A 62 5.07 3.82 -10.39
C TYR A 62 4.43 3.93 -11.79
N TYR A 63 4.34 2.82 -12.50
CA TYR A 63 3.77 2.74 -13.85
C TYR A 63 2.27 2.40 -13.89
N GLY A 64 1.63 2.29 -12.72
CA GLY A 64 0.21 1.96 -12.62
C GLY A 64 -0.08 0.45 -12.62
N VAL A 65 0.94 -0.39 -12.65
CA VAL A 65 0.74 -1.86 -12.66
C VAL A 65 0.37 -2.36 -11.27
N LEU A 66 -0.73 -3.09 -11.21
CA LEU A 66 -1.23 -3.72 -9.99
C LEU A 66 -0.58 -5.10 -9.78
N SER A 67 -0.36 -5.47 -8.51
CA SER A 67 -0.10 -6.85 -8.10
C SER A 67 -1.41 -7.54 -7.76
N ASP A 68 -1.45 -8.87 -7.80
CA ASP A 68 -2.59 -9.66 -7.31
C ASP A 68 -2.63 -9.62 -5.76
N ILE A 69 -3.13 -8.50 -5.25
CA ILE A 69 -3.13 -8.20 -3.80
C ILE A 69 -4.02 -9.19 -3.04
N GLU A 70 -5.14 -9.63 -3.61
CA GLU A 70 -6.06 -10.58 -2.97
C GLU A 70 -5.39 -11.94 -2.73
N ARG A 71 -4.68 -12.45 -3.74
CA ARG A 71 -3.90 -13.68 -3.62
C ARG A 71 -2.72 -13.51 -2.65
N ILE A 72 -2.00 -12.39 -2.73
CA ILE A 72 -0.91 -12.09 -1.81
C ILE A 72 -1.41 -12.02 -0.37
N ALA A 73 -2.55 -11.37 -0.10
CA ALA A 73 -3.14 -11.29 1.22
C ALA A 73 -3.47 -12.69 1.78
N SER A 74 -4.09 -13.54 0.95
CA SER A 74 -4.41 -14.92 1.32
C SER A 74 -3.16 -15.71 1.72
N ILE A 75 -2.09 -15.62 0.94
CA ILE A 75 -0.80 -16.28 1.22
C ILE A 75 -0.20 -15.74 2.52
N VAL A 76 -0.08 -14.44 2.66
CA VAL A 76 0.54 -13.80 3.83
C VAL A 76 -0.20 -14.17 5.12
N HIS A 77 -1.53 -14.19 5.07
CA HIS A 77 -2.36 -14.57 6.22
C HIS A 77 -2.30 -16.06 6.54
N LEU A 78 -2.18 -16.93 5.54
CA LEU A 78 -1.97 -18.36 5.75
C LEU A 78 -0.70 -18.63 6.57
N HIS A 79 0.34 -17.83 6.36
CA HIS A 79 1.58 -17.86 7.12
C HIS A 79 1.54 -17.05 8.44
N GLY A 80 0.38 -16.49 8.82
CA GLY A 80 0.20 -15.72 10.06
C GLY A 80 0.98 -14.40 10.09
N ARG A 81 1.24 -13.78 8.92
CA ARG A 81 2.02 -12.53 8.79
C ARG A 81 1.11 -11.34 8.49
N ILE A 82 1.68 -10.14 8.61
CA ILE A 82 1.00 -8.87 8.32
C ILE A 82 1.31 -8.46 6.88
N LEU A 83 0.29 -8.04 6.13
CA LEU A 83 0.45 -7.45 4.80
C LEU A 83 0.30 -5.93 4.87
N ILE A 84 1.31 -5.24 4.36
CA ILE A 84 1.34 -3.78 4.21
C ILE A 84 1.38 -3.46 2.73
N VAL A 85 0.46 -2.62 2.25
CA VAL A 85 0.46 -2.15 0.87
C VAL A 85 0.72 -0.65 0.82
N ASP A 86 1.80 -0.29 0.13
CA ASP A 86 2.03 1.09 -0.30
C ASP A 86 1.20 1.34 -1.57
N GLN A 87 0.02 1.92 -1.38
CA GLN A 87 -0.94 2.29 -2.43
C GLN A 87 -0.83 3.79 -2.77
N ALA A 88 0.35 4.37 -2.61
CA ALA A 88 0.55 5.81 -2.80
C ALA A 88 0.14 6.32 -4.20
N HIS A 89 0.15 5.47 -5.21
CA HIS A 89 -0.31 5.77 -6.57
C HIS A 89 -1.73 5.29 -6.86
N GLY A 90 -2.43 4.74 -5.87
CA GLY A 90 -3.73 4.09 -6.03
C GLY A 90 -4.84 4.63 -5.13
N ALA A 91 -4.68 5.77 -4.46
CA ALA A 91 -5.70 6.32 -3.56
C ALA A 91 -7.09 6.51 -4.23
N HIS A 92 -7.12 6.68 -5.55
CA HIS A 92 -8.36 6.78 -6.34
C HIS A 92 -9.08 5.43 -6.53
N LEU A 93 -8.39 4.30 -6.41
CA LEU A 93 -8.95 2.97 -6.70
C LEU A 93 -10.18 2.66 -5.85
N LYS A 94 -10.22 3.15 -4.60
CA LYS A 94 -11.37 2.97 -3.71
C LYS A 94 -12.67 3.50 -4.30
N PHE A 95 -12.60 4.52 -5.13
CA PHE A 95 -13.74 5.15 -5.79
C PHE A 95 -14.09 4.51 -7.13
N PHE A 96 -13.24 3.62 -7.64
CA PHE A 96 -13.36 2.96 -8.95
C PHE A 96 -13.46 1.44 -8.86
N ASP A 97 -13.71 0.88 -7.69
CA ASP A 97 -13.84 -0.58 -7.47
C ASP A 97 -14.89 -1.26 -8.37
N TYR A 98 -15.86 -0.48 -8.90
CA TYR A 98 -16.87 -0.97 -9.84
C TYR A 98 -16.37 -1.06 -11.29
N LEU A 99 -15.26 -0.40 -11.61
CA LEU A 99 -14.68 -0.45 -12.95
C LEU A 99 -13.91 -1.76 -13.13
N ARG A 100 -13.99 -2.29 -14.33
CA ARG A 100 -13.27 -3.50 -14.73
C ARG A 100 -12.25 -3.14 -15.81
N GLY A 101 -11.07 -3.77 -15.75
CA GLY A 101 -10.10 -3.71 -16.83
C GLY A 101 -10.58 -4.41 -18.10
N GLU A 102 -9.78 -4.32 -19.16
CA GLU A 102 -10.05 -5.04 -20.44
C GLU A 102 -10.09 -6.56 -20.24
N ASP A 103 -9.41 -7.09 -19.22
CA ASP A 103 -9.42 -8.49 -18.79
C ASP A 103 -10.70 -8.87 -18.03
N GLY A 104 -11.61 -7.92 -17.78
CA GLY A 104 -12.84 -8.12 -17.02
C GLY A 104 -12.65 -8.20 -15.50
N LEU A 105 -11.40 -8.08 -15.00
CA LEU A 105 -11.10 -8.10 -13.58
C LEU A 105 -11.35 -6.73 -12.94
N PRO A 106 -11.82 -6.70 -11.69
CA PRO A 106 -12.02 -5.44 -10.98
C PRO A 106 -10.67 -4.81 -10.62
N HIS A 107 -10.54 -3.50 -10.81
CA HIS A 107 -9.43 -2.71 -10.26
C HIS A 107 -9.69 -2.45 -8.78
N ARG A 108 -9.38 -3.42 -7.94
CA ARG A 108 -9.68 -3.34 -6.51
C ARG A 108 -8.66 -2.50 -5.76
N ALA A 109 -9.16 -1.62 -4.91
CA ALA A 109 -8.36 -0.99 -3.87
C ALA A 109 -7.84 -2.04 -2.89
N ALA A 110 -6.62 -1.86 -2.39
CA ALA A 110 -5.99 -2.81 -1.46
C ALA A 110 -6.82 -3.01 -0.18
N GLU A 111 -7.54 -2.00 0.27
CA GLU A 111 -8.46 -2.05 1.42
C GLU A 111 -9.57 -3.10 1.26
N ASN A 112 -9.94 -3.42 0.02
CA ASN A 112 -11.00 -4.40 -0.29
C ASN A 112 -10.44 -5.80 -0.60
N CYS A 113 -9.10 -5.96 -0.53
CA CYS A 113 -8.40 -7.22 -0.85
C CYS A 113 -7.89 -7.97 0.40
N GLY A 114 -8.36 -7.61 1.60
CA GLY A 114 -7.94 -8.27 2.84
C GLY A 114 -6.57 -7.83 3.37
N VAL A 115 -6.04 -6.70 2.92
CA VAL A 115 -4.78 -6.12 3.41
C VAL A 115 -4.92 -5.65 4.85
N ASP A 116 -3.87 -5.71 5.64
CA ASP A 116 -3.89 -5.27 7.04
C ASP A 116 -3.67 -3.76 7.17
N ILE A 117 -2.70 -3.22 6.42
CA ILE A 117 -2.33 -1.81 6.47
C ILE A 117 -2.16 -1.29 5.05
N VAL A 118 -2.84 -0.19 4.73
CA VAL A 118 -2.71 0.49 3.44
C VAL A 118 -2.26 1.93 3.64
N VAL A 119 -1.33 2.38 2.83
CA VAL A 119 -0.84 3.76 2.84
C VAL A 119 -1.16 4.42 1.50
N ASP A 120 -1.97 5.48 1.55
CA ASP A 120 -2.39 6.26 0.40
C ASP A 120 -1.78 7.65 0.40
N SER A 121 -1.24 8.08 -0.74
CA SER A 121 -0.87 9.48 -0.97
C SER A 121 -2.03 10.19 -1.69
N THR A 122 -2.90 10.81 -0.91
CA THR A 122 -4.10 11.48 -1.45
C THR A 122 -3.75 12.63 -2.40
N HIS A 123 -2.58 13.23 -2.21
CA HIS A 123 -2.09 14.32 -3.06
C HIS A 123 -1.58 13.90 -4.44
N LYS A 124 -1.42 12.58 -4.71
CA LYS A 124 -0.91 12.11 -6.01
C LYS A 124 -2.03 11.86 -7.02
N THR A 125 -3.11 11.24 -6.57
CA THR A 125 -4.19 10.76 -7.46
C THR A 125 -5.58 11.27 -7.07
N LEU A 126 -5.67 12.03 -5.97
CA LEU A 126 -6.86 12.76 -5.54
C LEU A 126 -6.57 14.27 -5.49
N LEU A 127 -7.54 15.08 -5.05
CA LEU A 127 -7.49 16.55 -5.16
C LEU A 127 -6.89 17.26 -3.92
N SER A 128 -6.29 16.54 -2.99
CA SER A 128 -5.70 17.16 -1.80
C SER A 128 -4.31 17.76 -2.07
N PHE A 129 -3.88 18.69 -1.22
CA PHE A 129 -2.59 19.36 -1.39
C PHE A 129 -1.42 18.43 -1.10
N THR A 130 -0.30 18.69 -1.79
CA THR A 130 0.94 17.92 -1.67
C THR A 130 1.39 17.78 -0.21
N GLY A 131 1.74 16.57 0.18
CA GLY A 131 2.16 16.19 1.52
C GLY A 131 1.05 15.53 2.36
N SER A 132 -0.21 15.51 1.86
CA SER A 132 -1.30 14.80 2.51
C SER A 132 -1.29 13.31 2.17
N ALA A 133 -1.54 12.50 3.19
CA ALA A 133 -1.59 11.04 3.07
C ALA A 133 -2.55 10.47 4.12
N ILE A 134 -2.99 9.24 3.90
CA ILE A 134 -3.82 8.48 4.83
C ILE A 134 -3.16 7.14 5.08
N LEU A 135 -3.20 6.69 6.34
CA LEU A 135 -2.86 5.32 6.72
C LEU A 135 -4.15 4.64 7.18
N ASN A 136 -4.53 3.59 6.48
CA ASN A 136 -5.74 2.80 6.75
C ASN A 136 -5.33 1.50 7.46
N ILE A 137 -5.98 1.20 8.59
CA ILE A 137 -5.91 -0.11 9.27
C ILE A 137 -7.18 -0.86 8.88
N CYS A 138 -7.02 -1.94 8.13
CA CYS A 138 -8.15 -2.61 7.49
C CYS A 138 -8.58 -3.90 8.21
N THR A 139 -7.75 -4.42 9.13
CA THR A 139 -8.05 -5.64 9.92
C THR A 139 -7.71 -5.43 11.40
N GLU A 140 -8.06 -6.39 12.23
CA GLU A 140 -7.72 -6.40 13.67
C GLU A 140 -6.34 -7.01 13.97
N ARG A 141 -5.59 -7.43 12.95
CA ARG A 141 -4.28 -8.10 13.11
C ARG A 141 -3.16 -7.16 13.57
N PRO A 142 -3.07 -5.90 13.06
CA PRO A 142 -2.04 -4.96 13.48
C PRO A 142 -2.22 -4.48 14.91
N ASP A 143 -1.11 -4.25 15.61
CA ASP A 143 -1.10 -3.58 16.92
C ASP A 143 -1.37 -2.07 16.74
N VAL A 144 -2.64 -1.69 16.71
CA VAL A 144 -3.09 -0.31 16.51
C VAL A 144 -2.55 0.67 17.57
N PRO A 145 -2.55 0.32 18.88
CA PRO A 145 -1.91 1.16 19.90
C PRO A 145 -0.43 1.47 19.58
N ARG A 146 0.33 0.46 19.19
CA ARG A 146 1.75 0.62 18.85
C ARG A 146 1.95 1.47 17.59
N ILE A 147 1.14 1.26 16.55
CA ILE A 147 1.17 2.10 15.33
C ILE A 147 0.86 3.54 15.67
N SER A 148 -0.16 3.80 16.51
CA SER A 148 -0.54 5.16 16.93
C SER A 148 0.56 5.85 17.73
N GLU A 149 1.28 5.12 18.59
CA GLU A 149 2.44 5.63 19.31
C GLU A 149 3.55 6.05 18.34
N LEU A 150 3.91 5.20 17.39
CA LEU A 150 4.96 5.48 16.39
C LEU A 150 4.59 6.66 15.50
N LEU A 151 3.33 6.78 15.08
CA LEU A 151 2.85 7.93 14.31
C LEU A 151 3.02 9.24 15.10
N ARG A 152 2.64 9.26 16.39
CA ARG A 152 2.85 10.45 17.25
C ARG A 152 4.31 10.84 17.42
N MET A 153 5.22 9.87 17.42
CA MET A 153 6.66 10.13 17.51
C MET A 153 7.25 10.69 16.21
N LEU A 154 6.74 10.25 15.07
CA LEU A 154 7.31 10.58 13.76
C LEU A 154 6.62 11.74 13.06
N HIS A 155 5.36 12.04 13.42
CA HIS A 155 4.62 13.14 12.85
C HIS A 155 4.87 14.46 13.58
N THR A 156 4.62 15.57 12.87
CA THR A 156 4.58 16.90 13.50
C THR A 156 3.48 17.00 14.55
N THR A 157 3.73 17.74 15.62
CA THR A 157 2.72 18.08 16.63
C THR A 157 1.86 19.28 16.23
N SER A 158 2.22 19.97 15.13
CA SER A 158 1.54 21.17 14.63
C SER A 158 0.96 20.88 13.25
N PRO A 159 -0.30 20.39 13.17
CA PRO A 159 -0.93 20.05 11.90
C PRO A 159 -1.13 21.31 11.05
N SER A 160 -0.95 21.17 9.72
CA SER A 160 -1.26 22.22 8.77
C SER A 160 -2.76 22.29 8.52
N TYR A 161 -3.42 23.37 8.92
CA TYR A 161 -4.85 23.58 8.61
C TYR A 161 -5.15 23.63 7.11
N LEU A 162 -4.19 24.08 6.28
CA LEU A 162 -4.34 24.06 4.82
C LEU A 162 -4.42 22.62 4.30
N LEU A 163 -3.56 21.73 4.78
CA LEU A 163 -3.63 20.30 4.40
C LEU A 163 -4.89 19.64 4.91
N MET A 164 -5.30 19.90 6.14
CA MET A 164 -6.54 19.38 6.71
C MET A 164 -7.76 19.87 5.92
N GLY A 165 -7.83 21.17 5.62
CA GLY A 165 -8.90 21.75 4.80
C GLY A 165 -8.95 21.16 3.39
N SER A 166 -7.78 20.92 2.77
CA SER A 166 -7.74 20.27 1.44
C SER A 166 -8.25 18.84 1.45
N LEU A 167 -7.99 18.09 2.53
CA LEU A 167 -8.53 16.73 2.70
C LEU A 167 -10.04 16.75 2.87
N ASP A 168 -10.57 17.67 3.68
CA ASP A 168 -12.00 17.81 3.92
C ASP A 168 -12.75 18.18 2.62
N ILE A 169 -12.25 19.17 1.88
CA ILE A 169 -12.80 19.55 0.58
C ILE A 169 -12.77 18.40 -0.42
N ASN A 170 -11.64 17.69 -0.49
CA ASN A 170 -11.50 16.52 -1.37
C ASN A 170 -12.56 15.46 -1.04
N GLN A 171 -12.76 15.16 0.24
CA GLN A 171 -13.78 14.20 0.68
C GLN A 171 -15.20 14.66 0.31
N GLN A 172 -15.50 15.96 0.45
CA GLN A 172 -16.80 16.50 0.08
C GLN A 172 -17.07 16.38 -1.43
N ILE A 173 -16.06 16.72 -2.28
CA ILE A 173 -16.18 16.58 -3.73
C ILE A 173 -16.44 15.13 -4.11
N LEU A 174 -15.68 14.19 -3.57
CA LEU A 174 -15.84 12.76 -3.87
C LEU A 174 -17.20 12.20 -3.42
N ARG A 175 -17.80 12.75 -2.37
CA ARG A 175 -19.17 12.37 -1.93
C ARG A 175 -20.26 12.89 -2.86
N ILE A 176 -20.06 14.05 -3.48
CA ILE A 176 -21.07 14.70 -4.33
C ILE A 176 -20.97 14.20 -5.77
N GLU A 177 -19.76 14.12 -6.30
CA GLU A 177 -19.50 13.79 -7.72
C GLU A 177 -19.27 12.28 -7.95
N GLY A 178 -18.99 11.51 -6.91
CA GLY A 178 -18.72 10.08 -6.96
C GLY A 178 -19.92 9.16 -6.72
N SER A 179 -21.15 9.71 -6.72
CA SER A 179 -22.40 8.96 -6.48
C SER A 179 -23.20 8.72 -7.76
#